data_3396ba373705a4ee79c911c7aa26f0a6
#
_entry.id   3396ba373705a4ee79c911c7aa26f0a6
#
_cell.length_a   1.000
_cell.length_b   1.000
_cell.length_c   1.000
_cell.angle_alpha   90.00
_cell.angle_beta   90.00
_cell.angle_gamma   90.00
#
_symmetry.space_group_name_H-M   'P 1'
#
loop_
_entity.id
_entity.type
_entity.pdbx_description
1 polymer ?
#
loop_
_entity_poly.entity_id
_entity_poly.type
_entity_poly.pdbx_seq_one_letter_code
_entity_poly.pdbx_strand_id
1 'polypeptide(L)'
;MKLLYKSILFFVVPLFILSACSPSFKLGNYDDPYENVNRKSHEINKAIDKKVLRPSSKVYSKVFGEKPRNAISNFSENWGLPKDLVNYTLQGDIGNVSKTTGQFLINSTIGIAGVFDPSEKFGISARGTDFGETLHRWGVSEGDYVEIIFLGPSTERDALGKVADLVLDPVGFVLNPWQSRFRTTANVGNVLGNRAALG
;
A
#
# COMPACT_ATOMS: atom_id res chain seq x y z
N MET A 1 18.07 24.65 -3.68
CA MET A 1 17.97 23.71 -2.54
C MET A 1 17.05 22.51 -2.80
N LYS A 2 15.88 22.65 -3.42
CA LYS A 2 14.96 21.52 -3.72
C LYS A 2 15.48 20.51 -4.76
N LEU A 3 16.33 20.92 -5.71
CA LEU A 3 16.90 20.02 -6.73
C LEU A 3 18.04 19.14 -6.20
N LEU A 4 18.87 19.67 -5.29
CA LEU A 4 19.97 18.90 -4.67
C LEU A 4 19.46 17.75 -3.79
N TYR A 5 18.36 17.97 -3.08
CA TYR A 5 17.74 16.94 -2.22
C TYR A 5 17.19 15.76 -3.06
N LYS A 6 16.61 16.06 -4.23
CA LYS A 6 16.12 15.01 -5.16
C LYS A 6 17.26 14.17 -5.74
N SER A 7 18.42 14.77 -6.04
CA SER A 7 19.58 14.06 -6.56
C SER A 7 20.25 13.17 -5.52
N ILE A 8 20.29 13.60 -4.25
CA ILE A 8 20.87 12.81 -3.15
C ILE A 8 19.98 11.59 -2.85
N LEU A 9 18.65 11.74 -2.90
CA LEU A 9 17.72 10.63 -2.68
C LEU A 9 17.84 9.57 -3.78
N PHE A 10 18.09 9.97 -5.02
CA PHE A 10 18.24 9.07 -6.17
C PHE A 10 19.55 8.24 -6.12
N PHE A 11 20.60 8.75 -5.44
CA PHE A 11 21.88 8.07 -5.29
C PHE A 11 22.02 7.26 -4.02
N VAL A 12 21.29 7.61 -2.95
CA VAL A 12 21.39 6.92 -1.65
C VAL A 12 20.53 5.64 -1.61
N VAL A 13 19.42 5.60 -2.32
CA VAL A 13 18.55 4.41 -2.37
C VAL A 13 19.24 3.17 -2.98
N PRO A 14 20.00 3.24 -4.09
CA PRO A 14 20.68 2.06 -4.62
C PRO A 14 21.87 1.57 -3.78
N LEU A 15 22.44 2.39 -2.90
CA LEU A 15 23.60 2.00 -2.09
C LEU A 15 23.23 1.06 -0.93
N PHE A 16 21.97 1.13 -0.44
CA PHE A 16 21.47 0.21 0.61
C PHE A 16 21.04 -1.15 0.08
N ILE A 17 20.77 -1.28 -1.23
CA ILE A 17 20.30 -2.54 -1.84
C ILE A 17 21.44 -3.56 -1.99
N LEU A 18 22.70 -3.12 -2.00
CA LEU A 18 23.88 -4.00 -2.20
C LEU A 18 24.32 -4.77 -0.95
N SER A 19 23.72 -4.53 0.22
CA SER A 19 24.12 -5.20 1.48
C SER A 19 23.20 -6.37 1.86
N ALA A 20 22.17 -6.67 1.10
CA ALA A 20 21.20 -7.73 1.41
C ALA A 20 21.61 -9.10 0.86
N CYS A 21 22.87 -9.49 1.02
CA CYS A 21 23.29 -10.89 0.86
C CYS A 21 23.41 -11.51 2.24
N SER A 22 22.32 -12.04 2.79
CA SER A 22 22.42 -12.97 3.90
C SER A 22 21.74 -14.28 3.54
N PRO A 23 22.49 -15.34 3.27
CA PRO A 23 21.95 -16.68 3.16
C PRO A 23 22.06 -17.35 4.51
N SER A 24 20.96 -17.45 5.24
CA SER A 24 20.92 -18.38 6.38
C SER A 24 19.50 -18.84 6.65
N PHE A 25 19.00 -19.71 5.79
CA PHE A 25 17.90 -20.57 6.16
C PHE A 25 18.44 -21.67 7.09
N LYS A 26 18.36 -21.47 8.40
CA LYS A 26 18.54 -22.53 9.39
C LYS A 26 17.18 -23.03 9.82
N LEU A 27 16.80 -24.22 9.33
CA LEU A 27 15.67 -24.97 9.88
C LEU A 27 16.00 -25.33 11.35
N GLY A 28 15.29 -24.77 12.33
CA GLY A 28 15.32 -25.31 13.68
C GLY A 28 15.45 -24.36 14.85
N ASN A 29 15.82 -23.10 14.66
CA ASN A 29 15.67 -22.06 15.68
C ASN A 29 15.19 -20.80 14.97
N TYR A 30 13.96 -20.39 15.26
CA TYR A 30 13.47 -19.07 14.84
C TYR A 30 14.19 -18.03 15.70
N ASP A 31 15.39 -17.67 15.27
CA ASP A 31 16.12 -16.55 15.86
C ASP A 31 15.64 -15.29 15.15
N ASP A 32 14.61 -14.66 15.71
CA ASP A 32 14.11 -13.38 15.22
C ASP A 32 15.04 -12.27 15.74
N PRO A 33 15.92 -11.70 14.90
CA PRO A 33 16.86 -10.66 15.34
C PRO A 33 16.14 -9.41 15.85
N TYR A 34 14.87 -9.22 15.48
CA TYR A 34 14.04 -8.09 15.86
C TYR A 34 12.98 -8.43 16.90
N GLU A 35 13.00 -9.61 17.54
CA GLU A 35 11.95 -10.10 18.44
C GLU A 35 11.48 -9.04 19.45
N ASN A 36 12.42 -8.39 20.15
CA ASN A 36 12.10 -7.40 21.16
C ASN A 36 11.38 -6.16 20.58
N VAL A 37 11.77 -5.74 19.37
CA VAL A 37 11.14 -4.61 18.68
C VAL A 37 9.79 -5.05 18.14
N ASN A 38 9.71 -6.21 17.51
CA ASN A 38 8.49 -6.77 16.95
C ASN A 38 7.41 -6.95 18.01
N ARG A 39 7.74 -7.49 19.17
CA ARG A 39 6.81 -7.63 20.31
C ARG A 39 6.26 -6.27 20.77
N LYS A 40 7.11 -5.25 20.91
CA LYS A 40 6.67 -3.89 21.29
C LYS A 40 5.79 -3.27 20.23
N SER A 41 6.16 -3.38 18.95
CA SER A 41 5.35 -2.90 17.83
C SER A 41 3.99 -3.58 17.79
N HIS A 42 3.94 -4.90 18.01
CA HIS A 42 2.70 -5.66 18.11
C HIS A 42 1.79 -5.17 19.24
N GLU A 43 2.32 -4.97 20.43
CA GLU A 43 1.55 -4.44 21.56
C GLU A 43 0.99 -3.05 21.26
N ILE A 44 1.79 -2.18 20.63
CA ILE A 44 1.36 -0.84 20.21
C ILE A 44 0.24 -0.97 19.16
N ASN A 45 0.42 -1.78 18.12
CA ASN A 45 -0.58 -2.00 17.07
C ASN A 45 -1.89 -2.52 17.64
N LYS A 46 -1.82 -3.49 18.55
CA LYS A 46 -2.99 -4.04 19.26
C LYS A 46 -3.68 -2.99 20.14
N ALA A 47 -2.91 -2.13 20.80
CA ALA A 47 -3.47 -1.03 21.59
C ALA A 47 -4.16 0.02 20.71
N ILE A 48 -3.56 0.36 19.56
CA ILE A 48 -4.13 1.27 18.55
C ILE A 48 -5.42 0.68 17.99
N ASP A 49 -5.43 -0.60 17.59
CA ASP A 49 -6.64 -1.24 17.08
C ASP A 49 -7.77 -1.19 18.14
N LYS A 50 -7.47 -1.63 19.37
CA LYS A 50 -8.48 -1.71 20.44
C LYS A 50 -9.02 -0.34 20.85
N LYS A 51 -8.17 0.68 20.95
CA LYS A 51 -8.53 1.99 21.49
C LYS A 51 -8.97 3.01 20.44
N VAL A 52 -8.54 2.84 19.19
CA VAL A 52 -8.76 3.83 18.11
C VAL A 52 -9.48 3.19 16.93
N LEU A 53 -8.85 2.22 16.23
CA LEU A 53 -9.40 1.74 14.96
C LEU A 53 -10.74 1.04 15.13
N ARG A 54 -10.86 0.13 16.09
CA ARG A 54 -12.10 -0.62 16.35
C ARG A 54 -13.27 0.28 16.74
N PRO A 55 -13.17 1.21 17.71
CA PRO A 55 -14.28 2.10 18.02
C PRO A 55 -14.61 3.04 16.86
N SER A 56 -13.59 3.59 16.17
CA SER A 56 -13.79 4.47 15.02
C SER A 56 -14.48 3.75 13.87
N SER A 57 -14.09 2.51 13.55
CA SER A 57 -14.71 1.70 12.50
C SER A 57 -16.17 1.38 12.79
N LYS A 58 -16.52 1.12 14.06
CA LYS A 58 -17.91 0.90 14.49
C LYS A 58 -18.76 2.16 14.32
N VAL A 59 -18.23 3.33 14.68
CA VAL A 59 -18.92 4.61 14.45
C VAL A 59 -19.08 4.86 12.95
N TYR A 60 -18.00 4.70 12.19
CA TYR A 60 -18.00 4.87 10.74
C TYR A 60 -19.06 3.98 10.07
N SER A 61 -19.13 2.71 10.42
CA SER A 61 -20.11 1.78 9.84
C SER A 61 -21.56 2.06 10.25
N LYS A 62 -21.79 2.70 11.40
CA LYS A 62 -23.13 3.13 11.84
C LYS A 62 -23.57 4.41 11.13
N VAL A 63 -22.66 5.34 10.90
CA VAL A 63 -22.94 6.64 10.26
C VAL A 63 -23.07 6.50 8.75
N PHE A 64 -22.18 5.74 8.13
CA PHE A 64 -22.18 5.52 6.69
C PHE A 64 -22.76 4.14 6.37
N GLY A 65 -23.86 4.12 5.64
CA GLY A 65 -24.42 2.90 5.06
C GLY A 65 -23.45 2.23 4.09
N GLU A 66 -23.78 1.05 3.62
CA GLU A 66 -22.93 0.24 2.73
C GLU A 66 -22.56 0.99 1.43
N LYS A 67 -23.53 1.59 0.76
CA LYS A 67 -23.29 2.29 -0.52
C LYS A 67 -22.26 3.44 -0.43
N PRO A 68 -22.37 4.38 0.53
CA PRO A 68 -21.33 5.41 0.70
C PRO A 68 -19.96 4.82 1.06
N ARG A 69 -19.90 3.76 1.85
CA ARG A 69 -18.63 3.10 2.19
C ARG A 69 -17.97 2.48 0.96
N ASN A 70 -18.76 1.79 0.13
CA ASN A 70 -18.27 1.22 -1.12
C ASN A 70 -17.77 2.31 -2.08
N ALA A 71 -18.48 3.44 -2.18
CA ALA A 71 -18.05 4.56 -2.98
C ALA A 71 -16.70 5.15 -2.52
N ILE A 72 -16.49 5.25 -1.21
CA ILE A 72 -15.22 5.71 -0.62
C ILE A 72 -14.10 4.69 -0.88
N SER A 73 -14.39 3.38 -0.74
CA SER A 73 -13.45 2.31 -1.04
C SER A 73 -13.04 2.32 -2.50
N ASN A 74 -14.01 2.30 -3.41
CA ASN A 74 -13.78 2.34 -4.86
C ASN A 74 -12.93 3.56 -5.28
N PHE A 75 -13.26 4.73 -4.74
CA PHE A 75 -12.48 5.94 -4.98
C PHE A 75 -11.03 5.79 -4.50
N SER A 76 -10.84 5.31 -3.27
CA SER A 76 -9.50 5.09 -2.68
C SER A 76 -8.68 4.13 -3.54
N GLU A 77 -9.27 3.00 -3.92
CA GLU A 77 -8.64 1.96 -4.74
C GLU A 77 -8.32 2.46 -6.14
N ASN A 78 -9.26 3.14 -6.80
CA ASN A 78 -9.02 3.70 -8.13
C ASN A 78 -7.84 4.69 -8.17
N TRP A 79 -7.70 5.52 -7.14
CA TRP A 79 -6.57 6.45 -7.03
C TRP A 79 -5.28 5.77 -6.51
N GLY A 80 -5.32 4.49 -6.17
CA GLY A 80 -4.16 3.62 -5.96
C GLY A 80 -3.60 3.03 -7.26
N LEU A 81 -4.46 2.80 -8.28
CA LEU A 81 -4.08 2.12 -9.54
C LEU A 81 -2.89 2.74 -10.28
N PRO A 82 -2.68 4.07 -10.32
CA PRO A 82 -1.49 4.65 -10.95
C PRO A 82 -0.17 4.19 -10.30
N LYS A 83 -0.14 3.98 -8.99
CA LYS A 83 1.03 3.39 -8.30
C LYS A 83 1.21 1.92 -8.70
N ASP A 84 0.12 1.16 -8.74
CA ASP A 84 0.15 -0.24 -9.17
C ASP A 84 0.62 -0.36 -10.62
N LEU A 85 0.23 0.58 -11.50
CA LEU A 85 0.68 0.64 -12.89
C LEU A 85 2.20 0.83 -12.98
N VAL A 86 2.79 1.69 -12.16
CA VAL A 86 4.24 1.85 -12.06
C VAL A 86 4.89 0.53 -11.66
N ASN A 87 4.39 -0.13 -10.61
CA ASN A 87 4.93 -1.39 -10.12
C ASN A 87 4.81 -2.51 -11.17
N TYR A 88 3.66 -2.70 -11.81
CA TYR A 88 3.52 -3.69 -12.89
C TYR A 88 4.44 -3.43 -14.08
N THR A 89 4.68 -2.15 -14.40
CA THR A 89 5.64 -1.79 -15.45
C THR A 89 7.06 -2.19 -15.06
N LEU A 90 7.47 -1.93 -13.82
CA LEU A 90 8.77 -2.32 -13.29
C LEU A 90 8.94 -3.84 -13.17
N GLN A 91 7.84 -4.56 -12.98
CA GLN A 91 7.79 -6.02 -12.96
C GLN A 91 7.80 -6.64 -14.36
N GLY A 92 7.62 -5.88 -15.43
CA GLY A 92 7.48 -6.38 -16.80
C GLY A 92 6.15 -7.11 -17.04
N ASP A 93 5.15 -6.93 -16.20
CA ASP A 93 3.86 -7.61 -16.26
C ASP A 93 2.87 -6.85 -17.16
N ILE A 94 3.06 -7.00 -18.48
CA ILE A 94 2.26 -6.32 -19.51
C ILE A 94 0.76 -6.68 -19.40
N GLY A 95 0.43 -7.89 -18.96
CA GLY A 95 -0.95 -8.33 -18.77
C GLY A 95 -1.66 -7.49 -17.70
N ASN A 96 -1.04 -7.33 -16.54
CA ASN A 96 -1.59 -6.51 -15.47
C ASN A 96 -1.45 -5.00 -15.73
N VAL A 97 -0.40 -4.54 -16.45
CA VAL A 97 -0.34 -3.16 -16.96
C VAL A 97 -1.59 -2.82 -17.78
N SER A 98 -1.95 -3.68 -18.73
CA SER A 98 -3.12 -3.46 -19.60
C SER A 98 -4.43 -3.47 -18.81
N LYS A 99 -4.61 -4.43 -17.89
CA LYS A 99 -5.80 -4.51 -17.03
C LYS A 99 -5.92 -3.28 -16.13
N THR A 100 -4.85 -2.90 -15.43
CA THR A 100 -4.83 -1.75 -14.52
C THR A 100 -5.11 -0.46 -15.25
N THR A 101 -4.54 -0.29 -16.45
CA THR A 101 -4.83 0.86 -17.31
C THR A 101 -6.31 0.91 -17.70
N GLY A 102 -6.86 -0.21 -18.17
CA GLY A 102 -8.28 -0.30 -18.52
C GLY A 102 -9.20 -0.01 -17.34
N GLN A 103 -8.92 -0.62 -16.19
CA GLN A 103 -9.65 -0.39 -14.94
C GLN A 103 -9.62 1.09 -14.55
N PHE A 104 -8.45 1.71 -14.53
CA PHE A 104 -8.29 3.12 -14.17
C PHE A 104 -9.07 4.05 -15.11
N LEU A 105 -8.98 3.82 -16.42
CA LEU A 105 -9.69 4.64 -17.41
C LEU A 105 -11.22 4.50 -17.30
N ILE A 106 -11.72 3.28 -17.18
CA ILE A 106 -13.17 3.01 -17.06
C ILE A 106 -13.70 3.63 -15.77
N ASN A 107 -13.04 3.39 -14.64
CA ASN A 107 -13.51 3.85 -13.35
C ASN A 107 -13.36 5.37 -13.19
N SER A 108 -12.33 5.97 -13.79
CA SER A 108 -12.14 7.42 -13.75
C SER A 108 -13.12 8.17 -14.65
N THR A 109 -13.58 7.57 -15.75
CA THR A 109 -14.53 8.19 -16.70
C THR A 109 -15.96 7.81 -16.40
N ILE A 110 -16.35 6.56 -16.68
CA ILE A 110 -17.72 6.05 -16.49
C ILE A 110 -18.03 5.92 -14.99
N GLY A 111 -17.05 5.58 -14.17
CA GLY A 111 -17.17 5.42 -12.72
C GLY A 111 -17.12 6.73 -11.93
N ILE A 112 -17.14 7.89 -12.58
CA ILE A 112 -17.12 9.23 -11.95
C ILE A 112 -15.93 9.36 -11.00
N ALA A 113 -14.72 9.42 -11.59
CA ALA A 113 -13.44 9.52 -10.87
C ALA A 113 -13.20 8.37 -9.86
N GLY A 114 -13.79 7.19 -10.11
CA GLY A 114 -13.61 6.00 -9.28
C GLY A 114 -14.61 5.86 -8.13
N VAL A 115 -15.64 6.70 -8.03
CA VAL A 115 -16.74 6.53 -7.05
C VAL A 115 -17.50 5.23 -7.29
N PHE A 116 -17.65 4.84 -8.55
CA PHE A 116 -18.21 3.56 -8.97
C PHE A 116 -17.13 2.72 -9.61
N ASP A 117 -17.30 1.39 -9.55
CA ASP A 117 -16.44 0.42 -10.24
C ASP A 117 -17.22 -0.32 -11.36
N PRO A 118 -17.43 0.33 -12.50
CA PRO A 118 -18.01 -0.35 -13.66
C PRO A 118 -17.05 -1.36 -14.32
N SER A 119 -15.74 -1.26 -14.10
CA SER A 119 -14.73 -2.15 -14.70
C SER A 119 -14.93 -3.61 -14.27
N GLU A 120 -15.37 -3.85 -13.04
CA GLU A 120 -15.69 -5.17 -12.51
C GLU A 120 -16.76 -5.89 -13.39
N LYS A 121 -17.78 -5.13 -13.84
CA LYS A 121 -18.83 -5.66 -14.71
C LYS A 121 -18.32 -6.09 -16.09
N PHE A 122 -17.22 -5.50 -16.52
CA PHE A 122 -16.55 -5.89 -17.78
C PHE A 122 -15.50 -6.98 -17.59
N GLY A 123 -15.35 -7.51 -16.36
CA GLY A 123 -14.31 -8.48 -16.03
C GLY A 123 -12.89 -7.91 -16.08
N ILE A 124 -12.77 -6.59 -16.01
CA ILE A 124 -11.49 -5.88 -16.00
C ILE A 124 -11.19 -5.49 -14.56
N SER A 125 -10.53 -6.38 -13.84
CA SER A 125 -10.04 -6.13 -12.49
C SER A 125 -8.58 -6.55 -12.42
N ALA A 126 -7.70 -5.66 -12.01
CA ALA A 126 -6.32 -5.97 -11.69
C ALA A 126 -6.22 -6.29 -10.21
N ARG A 127 -5.36 -7.23 -9.87
CA ARG A 127 -4.95 -7.46 -8.50
C ARG A 127 -4.03 -6.29 -8.09
N GLY A 128 -4.17 -5.75 -6.87
CA GLY A 128 -3.23 -4.75 -6.35
C GLY A 128 -1.80 -5.31 -6.25
N THR A 129 -0.82 -4.44 -6.39
CA THR A 129 0.60 -4.74 -6.26
C THR A 129 1.34 -3.62 -5.55
N ASP A 130 2.58 -3.89 -5.13
CA ASP A 130 3.44 -2.93 -4.46
C ASP A 130 4.92 -3.11 -4.86
N PHE A 131 5.78 -2.25 -4.36
CA PHE A 131 7.19 -2.32 -4.66
C PHE A 131 7.90 -3.48 -3.95
N GLY A 132 7.34 -4.02 -2.86
CA GLY A 132 7.81 -5.25 -2.22
C GLY A 132 7.68 -6.45 -3.18
N GLU A 133 6.55 -6.57 -3.88
CA GLU A 133 6.34 -7.57 -4.93
C GLU A 133 7.28 -7.31 -6.14
N THR A 134 7.53 -6.05 -6.47
CA THR A 134 8.51 -5.70 -7.52
C THR A 134 9.91 -6.16 -7.15
N LEU A 135 10.36 -5.91 -5.92
CA LEU A 135 11.64 -6.41 -5.41
C LEU A 135 11.71 -7.93 -5.40
N HIS A 136 10.61 -8.60 -5.03
CA HIS A 136 10.51 -10.06 -5.11
C HIS A 136 10.73 -10.57 -6.54
N ARG A 137 10.08 -9.95 -7.53
CA ARG A 137 10.26 -10.30 -8.95
C ARG A 137 11.68 -10.05 -9.44
N TRP A 138 12.38 -9.10 -8.85
CA TRP A 138 13.80 -8.84 -9.15
C TRP A 138 14.76 -9.78 -8.41
N GLY A 139 14.24 -10.73 -7.61
CA GLY A 139 15.03 -11.73 -6.92
C GLY A 139 15.55 -11.31 -5.56
N VAL A 140 15.06 -10.20 -5.01
CA VAL A 140 15.43 -9.77 -3.66
C VAL A 140 14.76 -10.71 -2.65
N SER A 141 15.57 -11.27 -1.74
CA SER A 141 15.08 -12.15 -0.67
C SER A 141 14.15 -11.40 0.28
N GLU A 142 13.31 -12.16 0.97
CA GLU A 142 12.30 -11.63 1.87
C GLU A 142 12.91 -10.91 3.10
N GLY A 143 14.05 -11.41 3.57
CA GLY A 143 14.69 -10.94 4.80
C GLY A 143 13.97 -11.40 6.06
N ASP A 144 14.29 -10.77 7.18
CA ASP A 144 13.71 -11.12 8.46
C ASP A 144 12.32 -10.51 8.66
N TYR A 145 11.56 -11.10 9.59
CA TYR A 145 10.26 -10.59 9.98
C TYR A 145 10.40 -9.25 10.71
N VAL A 146 9.58 -8.28 10.35
CA VAL A 146 9.49 -6.98 11.02
C VAL A 146 8.03 -6.60 11.24
N GLU A 147 7.70 -6.12 12.43
CA GLU A 147 6.38 -5.56 12.70
C GLU A 147 6.43 -4.04 12.71
N ILE A 148 5.76 -3.43 11.74
CA ILE A 148 5.75 -1.98 11.55
C ILE A 148 4.58 -1.37 12.33
N ILE A 149 4.86 -0.33 13.11
CA ILE A 149 3.81 0.40 13.83
C ILE A 149 2.84 1.01 12.78
N PHE A 150 1.55 0.87 13.00
CA PHE A 150 0.42 1.21 12.12
C PHE A 150 0.24 0.33 10.87
N LEU A 151 1.29 -0.30 10.36
CA LEU A 151 1.22 -1.08 9.12
C LEU A 151 1.13 -2.60 9.38
N GLY A 152 1.50 -3.04 10.60
CA GLY A 152 1.41 -4.44 11.01
C GLY A 152 2.55 -5.32 10.51
N PRO A 153 2.31 -6.64 10.41
CA PRO A 153 3.29 -7.62 9.99
C PRO A 153 3.88 -7.33 8.60
N SER A 154 5.17 -7.52 8.46
CA SER A 154 5.90 -7.28 7.22
C SER A 154 7.21 -8.08 7.21
N THR A 155 7.97 -7.98 6.14
CA THR A 155 9.36 -8.43 6.04
C THR A 155 10.26 -7.24 5.75
N GLU A 156 11.57 -7.41 5.86
CA GLU A 156 12.51 -6.33 5.53
C GLU A 156 12.30 -5.83 4.10
N ARG A 157 12.19 -6.75 3.12
CA ARG A 157 11.92 -6.40 1.72
C ARG A 157 10.64 -5.61 1.56
N ASP A 158 9.55 -6.10 2.14
CA ASP A 158 8.23 -5.49 1.97
C ASP A 158 8.13 -4.16 2.75
N ALA A 159 8.85 -4.03 3.87
CA ALA A 159 8.99 -2.77 4.58
C ALA A 159 9.70 -1.70 3.73
N LEU A 160 10.79 -2.08 3.07
CA LEU A 160 11.48 -1.21 2.09
C LEU A 160 10.58 -0.88 0.90
N GLY A 161 9.82 -1.87 0.43
CA GLY A 161 8.82 -1.69 -0.61
C GLY A 161 7.78 -0.63 -0.27
N LYS A 162 7.22 -0.68 0.93
CA LYS A 162 6.24 0.32 1.42
C LYS A 162 6.83 1.74 1.45
N VAL A 163 8.10 1.88 1.84
CA VAL A 163 8.79 3.18 1.82
C VAL A 163 8.99 3.67 0.38
N ALA A 164 9.40 2.78 -0.52
CA ALA A 164 9.57 3.12 -1.93
C ALA A 164 8.24 3.52 -2.60
N ASP A 165 7.15 2.85 -2.28
CA ASP A 165 5.81 3.17 -2.78
C ASP A 165 5.36 4.60 -2.44
N LEU A 166 5.79 5.15 -1.30
CA LEU A 166 5.52 6.55 -0.95
C LEU A 166 6.20 7.54 -1.92
N VAL A 167 7.35 7.15 -2.46
CA VAL A 167 8.12 7.97 -3.40
C VAL A 167 7.68 7.70 -4.85
N LEU A 168 7.25 6.48 -5.15
CA LEU A 168 6.85 6.04 -6.49
C LEU A 168 5.38 6.35 -6.81
N ASP A 169 4.62 6.90 -5.87
CA ASP A 169 3.22 7.28 -6.11
C ASP A 169 3.10 8.51 -7.03
N PRO A 170 2.78 8.33 -8.34
CA PRO A 170 2.74 9.44 -9.29
C PRO A 170 1.63 10.44 -8.97
N VAL A 171 0.57 9.98 -8.33
CA VAL A 171 -0.58 10.82 -7.95
C VAL A 171 -0.18 11.84 -6.89
N GLY A 172 0.71 11.46 -5.96
CA GLY A 172 1.21 12.36 -4.93
C GLY A 172 1.94 13.60 -5.47
N PHE A 173 2.48 13.52 -6.70
CA PHE A 173 3.18 14.64 -7.33
C PHE A 173 2.28 15.59 -8.12
N VAL A 174 1.11 15.12 -8.54
CA VAL A 174 0.19 15.87 -9.43
C VAL A 174 -0.90 16.58 -8.63
N LEU A 175 -1.34 15.99 -7.53
CA LEU A 175 -2.43 16.53 -6.74
C LEU A 175 -2.03 17.84 -6.03
N ASN A 176 -2.92 18.81 -6.04
CA ASN A 176 -2.81 19.98 -5.18
C ASN A 176 -3.13 19.64 -3.70
N PRO A 177 -2.81 20.52 -2.73
CA PRO A 177 -2.95 20.19 -1.31
C PRO A 177 -4.36 19.79 -0.88
N TRP A 178 -5.40 20.33 -1.48
CA TRP A 178 -6.77 19.99 -1.10
C TRP A 178 -7.18 18.62 -1.66
N GLN A 179 -6.78 18.31 -2.90
CA GLN A 179 -7.00 17.00 -3.51
C GLN A 179 -6.27 15.89 -2.77
N SER A 180 -5.02 16.16 -2.34
CA SER A 180 -4.25 15.25 -1.50
C SER A 180 -4.93 14.97 -0.16
N ARG A 181 -5.49 15.99 0.49
CA ARG A 181 -6.27 15.82 1.73
C ARG A 181 -7.52 14.97 1.49
N PHE A 182 -8.23 15.23 0.40
CA PHE A 182 -9.43 14.45 0.07
C PHE A 182 -9.08 12.97 -0.16
N ARG A 183 -8.03 12.68 -0.94
CA ARG A 183 -7.51 11.32 -1.14
C ARG A 183 -7.12 10.66 0.18
N THR A 184 -6.37 11.36 1.04
CA THR A 184 -5.97 10.84 2.36
C THR A 184 -7.19 10.52 3.22
N THR A 185 -8.21 11.39 3.22
CA THR A 185 -9.45 11.15 3.97
C THR A 185 -10.20 9.92 3.43
N ALA A 186 -10.25 9.74 2.11
CA ALA A 186 -10.85 8.56 1.49
C ALA A 186 -10.07 7.27 1.86
N ASN A 187 -8.74 7.32 1.86
CA ASN A 187 -7.90 6.18 2.29
C ASN A 187 -8.17 5.82 3.77
N VAL A 188 -8.29 6.79 4.66
CA VAL A 188 -8.69 6.55 6.06
C VAL A 188 -10.08 5.93 6.12
N GLY A 189 -11.02 6.42 5.34
CA GLY A 189 -12.37 5.86 5.23
C GLY A 189 -12.37 4.40 4.77
N ASN A 190 -11.51 4.07 3.77
CA ASN A 190 -11.33 2.70 3.29
C ASN A 190 -10.77 1.79 4.40
N VAL A 191 -9.72 2.23 5.11
CA VAL A 191 -9.15 1.49 6.26
C VAL A 191 -10.21 1.22 7.34
N LEU A 192 -11.02 2.23 7.69
CA LEU A 192 -12.10 2.07 8.67
C LEU A 192 -13.21 1.12 8.18
N GLY A 193 -13.53 1.19 6.88
CA GLY A 193 -14.49 0.30 6.23
C GLY A 193 -14.03 -1.16 6.28
N ASN A 194 -12.78 -1.41 5.87
CA ASN A 194 -12.17 -2.73 5.90
C ASN A 194 -12.07 -3.27 7.34
N ARG A 195 -11.70 -2.41 8.30
CA ARG A 195 -11.67 -2.81 9.72
C ARG A 195 -13.07 -3.14 10.25
N ALA A 196 -14.11 -2.42 9.83
CA ALA A 196 -15.49 -2.69 10.22
C ALA A 196 -16.01 -4.02 9.69
N ALA A 197 -15.54 -4.47 8.54
CA ALA A 197 -15.90 -5.75 7.94
C ALA A 197 -15.33 -6.96 8.71
N LEU A 198 -14.28 -6.75 9.50
CA LEU A 198 -13.65 -7.79 10.33
C LEU A 198 -14.33 -7.98 11.71
N GLY A 199 -15.25 -7.12 12.12
CA GLY A 199 -16.02 -7.20 13.38
C GLY A 199 -15.40 -6.35 14.50
#